data_66696ac4b826760e105dbceda6adcbc7
#
_entry.id   66696ac4b826760e105dbceda6adcbc7
#
_cell.length_a   1.000
_cell.length_b   1.000
_cell.length_c   1.000
_cell.angle_alpha   90.00
_cell.angle_beta   90.00
_cell.angle_gamma   90.00
#
_symmetry.space_group_name_H-M   'P 1'
#
loop_
_entity.id
_entity.type
_entity.pdbx_description
1 polymer ?
#
loop_
_entity_poly.entity_id
_entity_poly.type
_entity_poly.pdbx_seq_one_letter_code
_entity_poly.pdbx_strand_id
1 'polypeptide(L)'
;MSFKLGSLFFNAEGPDTPRHPWIVLSDPAKDTNSVVLVNLSTKPGPDNPPCTVDPGEHRALSQRSYVRFEKALKTTLDALEKGLAGNVLTLSAEVSSPLLDRIQHAFLGSRHVSRELKKILTDQGFEPDSK
;
A
#
# COMPACT_ATOMS: atom_id res chain seq x y z
N MET A 1 16.60 4.60 -7.41
CA MET A 1 15.37 4.62 -6.61
C MET A 1 14.82 3.21 -6.51
N SER A 2 14.77 2.68 -5.27
CA SER A 2 14.36 1.28 -5.04
C SER A 2 12.84 1.13 -4.97
N PHE A 3 12.16 2.13 -4.40
CA PHE A 3 10.70 2.11 -4.28
C PHE A 3 10.04 2.79 -5.46
N LYS A 4 8.97 2.19 -5.97
CA LYS A 4 8.19 2.75 -7.07
C LYS A 4 6.71 2.40 -6.87
N LEU A 5 5.86 2.97 -7.71
CA LEU A 5 4.43 2.66 -7.69
C LEU A 5 4.22 1.16 -7.79
N GLY A 6 3.46 0.60 -6.85
CA GLY A 6 3.19 -0.83 -6.80
C GLY A 6 4.22 -1.66 -6.04
N SER A 7 5.27 -1.05 -5.50
CA SER A 7 6.24 -1.79 -4.68
C SER A 7 5.54 -2.42 -3.49
N LEU A 8 5.85 -3.70 -3.23
CA LEU A 8 5.41 -4.39 -2.02
C LEU A 8 6.64 -4.62 -1.15
N PHE A 9 6.53 -4.30 0.12
CA PHE A 9 7.63 -4.44 1.07
C PHE A 9 7.09 -4.84 2.44
N PHE A 10 8.01 -5.32 3.29
CA PHE A 10 7.68 -5.73 4.66
C PHE A 10 8.44 -4.85 5.64
N ASN A 11 7.78 -4.50 6.75
CA ASN A 11 8.48 -3.91 7.89
C ASN A 11 9.19 -5.01 8.68
N ALA A 12 10.23 -4.63 9.43
CA ALA A 12 10.93 -5.56 10.31
C ALA A 12 10.00 -5.96 11.47
N GLU A 13 10.07 -7.23 11.85
CA GLU A 13 9.35 -7.71 13.02
C GLU A 13 10.09 -7.30 14.30
N GLY A 14 9.33 -6.84 15.28
CA GLY A 14 9.84 -6.46 16.60
C GLY A 14 8.99 -7.05 17.69
N PRO A 15 9.36 -6.83 18.99
CA PRO A 15 8.63 -7.42 20.11
C PRO A 15 7.14 -7.10 20.11
N ASP A 16 6.78 -5.87 19.74
CA ASP A 16 5.38 -5.42 19.72
C ASP A 16 4.95 -4.98 18.31
N THR A 17 5.75 -5.30 17.29
CA THR A 17 5.50 -4.87 15.91
C THR A 17 5.48 -6.11 15.01
N PRO A 18 4.29 -6.61 14.66
CA PRO A 18 4.21 -7.73 13.72
C PRO A 18 4.68 -7.32 12.32
N ARG A 19 5.20 -8.29 11.59
CA ARG A 19 5.62 -8.09 10.21
C ARG A 19 4.40 -8.08 9.31
N HIS A 20 4.20 -6.99 8.59
CA HIS A 20 3.10 -6.84 7.63
C HIS A 20 3.62 -6.49 6.24
N PRO A 21 2.94 -6.94 5.19
CA PRO A 21 3.21 -6.42 3.84
C PRO A 21 2.55 -5.05 3.68
N TRP A 22 3.25 -4.17 2.97
CA TRP A 22 2.83 -2.82 2.62
C TRP A 22 2.92 -2.64 1.12
N ILE A 23 2.04 -1.82 0.55
CA ILE A 23 2.04 -1.52 -0.88
C ILE A 23 2.09 -0.01 -1.08
N VAL A 24 2.93 0.43 -2.02
CA VAL A 24 3.05 1.82 -2.43
C VAL A 24 1.95 2.11 -3.45
N LEU A 25 1.00 2.98 -3.09
CA LEU A 25 -0.16 3.30 -3.91
C LEU A 25 -0.02 4.57 -4.75
N SER A 26 0.90 5.47 -4.39
CA SER A 26 1.18 6.67 -5.17
C SER A 26 2.57 6.58 -5.78
N ASP A 27 2.83 7.37 -6.83
CA ASP A 27 4.10 7.32 -7.55
C ASP A 27 5.15 8.18 -6.84
N PRO A 28 6.20 7.55 -6.24
CA PRO A 28 7.24 8.32 -5.57
C PRO A 28 8.04 9.22 -6.51
N ALA A 29 8.07 8.90 -7.82
CA ALA A 29 8.76 9.73 -8.79
C ALA A 29 8.02 11.05 -9.05
N LYS A 30 6.70 11.07 -8.86
CA LYS A 30 5.90 12.28 -9.05
C LYS A 30 5.85 13.16 -7.80
N ASP A 31 5.92 12.54 -6.62
CA ASP A 31 5.94 13.27 -5.35
C ASP A 31 6.74 12.47 -4.34
N THR A 32 7.99 12.91 -4.11
CA THR A 32 8.90 12.23 -3.19
C THR A 32 8.58 12.53 -1.73
N ASN A 33 7.81 13.59 -1.46
CA ASN A 33 7.49 14.03 -0.10
C ASN A 33 6.19 13.44 0.42
N SER A 34 5.37 12.84 -0.44
CA SER A 34 4.08 12.29 -0.06
C SER A 34 3.85 10.97 -0.78
N VAL A 35 4.33 9.90 -0.19
CA VAL A 35 4.17 8.53 -0.71
C VAL A 35 3.10 7.84 0.12
N VAL A 36 2.02 7.41 -0.52
CA VAL A 36 0.89 6.77 0.17
C VAL A 36 1.12 5.28 0.27
N LEU A 37 0.94 4.75 1.46
CA LEU A 37 1.11 3.34 1.77
C LEU A 37 -0.17 2.75 2.34
N VAL A 38 -0.47 1.50 2.00
CA VAL A 38 -1.48 0.70 2.68
C VAL A 38 -0.84 -0.58 3.16
N ASN A 39 -1.35 -1.14 4.27
CA ASN A 39 -0.87 -2.44 4.72
C ASN A 39 -1.92 -3.53 4.46
N LEU A 40 -1.45 -4.77 4.51
CA LEU A 40 -2.30 -5.94 4.37
C LEU A 40 -2.24 -6.75 5.68
N SER A 41 -3.37 -7.36 6.01
CA SER A 41 -3.48 -8.21 7.20
C SER A 41 -4.34 -9.42 6.87
N THR A 42 -4.15 -10.51 7.58
CA THR A 42 -5.03 -11.68 7.45
C THR A 42 -6.38 -11.46 8.13
N LYS A 43 -6.54 -10.35 8.86
CA LYS A 43 -7.81 -9.98 9.50
C LYS A 43 -8.44 -8.81 8.75
N PRO A 44 -9.76 -8.86 8.49
CA PRO A 44 -10.41 -7.76 7.78
C PRO A 44 -10.47 -6.49 8.62
N GLY A 45 -10.50 -5.35 7.94
CA GLY A 45 -10.75 -4.06 8.55
C GLY A 45 -12.22 -3.68 8.47
N PRO A 46 -12.53 -2.39 8.66
CA PRO A 46 -13.92 -1.92 8.72
C PRO A 46 -14.58 -1.75 7.35
N ASP A 47 -13.84 -1.79 6.24
CA ASP A 47 -14.43 -1.64 4.91
C ASP A 47 -15.38 -2.80 4.58
N ASN A 48 -16.51 -2.48 3.96
CA ASN A 48 -17.51 -3.48 3.56
C ASN A 48 -18.11 -3.07 2.22
N PRO A 49 -17.89 -3.86 1.13
CA PRO A 49 -17.11 -5.09 1.11
C PRO A 49 -15.62 -4.82 1.27
N PRO A 50 -14.86 -5.78 1.83
CA PRO A 50 -13.41 -5.59 1.97
C PRO A 50 -12.69 -5.73 0.64
N CYS A 51 -11.56 -5.05 0.51
CA CYS A 51 -10.64 -5.28 -0.61
C CYS A 51 -9.71 -6.42 -0.23
N THR A 52 -9.77 -7.52 -0.97
CA THR A 52 -9.01 -8.72 -0.66
C THR A 52 -7.92 -8.97 -1.69
N VAL A 53 -6.85 -9.64 -1.23
CA VAL A 53 -5.77 -10.13 -2.10
C VAL A 53 -5.58 -11.60 -1.77
N ASP A 54 -5.77 -12.46 -2.77
CA ASP A 54 -5.63 -13.90 -2.58
C ASP A 54 -4.18 -14.35 -2.77
N PRO A 55 -3.78 -15.50 -2.20
CA PRO A 55 -2.40 -15.97 -2.29
C PRO A 55 -1.87 -16.09 -3.71
N GLY A 56 -2.72 -16.45 -4.66
CA GLY A 56 -2.32 -16.57 -6.06
C GLY A 56 -2.04 -15.24 -6.76
N GLU A 57 -2.38 -14.12 -6.14
CA GLU A 57 -2.19 -12.80 -6.74
C GLU A 57 -0.81 -12.21 -6.46
N HIS A 58 -0.10 -12.72 -5.45
CA HIS A 58 1.26 -12.30 -5.17
C HIS A 58 2.01 -13.42 -4.44
N ARG A 59 3.23 -13.69 -4.91
CA ARG A 59 4.03 -14.81 -4.40
C ARG A 59 4.44 -14.69 -2.94
N ALA A 60 4.46 -13.46 -2.40
CA ALA A 60 4.83 -13.24 -1.01
C ALA A 60 3.70 -13.51 -0.02
N LEU A 61 2.48 -13.76 -0.52
CA LEU A 61 1.30 -13.96 0.32
C LEU A 61 0.92 -15.44 0.33
N SER A 62 0.92 -16.05 1.52
CA SER A 62 0.55 -17.45 1.71
C SER A 62 -0.90 -17.65 2.13
N GLN A 63 -1.59 -16.56 2.47
CA GLN A 63 -2.98 -16.56 2.90
C GLN A 63 -3.73 -15.41 2.27
N ARG A 64 -5.07 -15.51 2.20
CA ARG A 64 -5.88 -14.36 1.81
C ARG A 64 -5.59 -13.20 2.74
N SER A 65 -5.37 -12.03 2.17
CA SER A 65 -5.09 -10.80 2.92
C SER A 65 -6.15 -9.77 2.63
N TYR A 66 -6.34 -8.86 3.60
CA TYR A 66 -7.27 -7.74 3.48
C TYR A 66 -6.47 -6.46 3.47
N VAL A 67 -6.76 -5.58 2.51
CA VAL A 67 -6.12 -4.26 2.48
C VAL A 67 -6.77 -3.41 3.57
N ARG A 68 -5.96 -2.95 4.52
CA ARG A 68 -6.44 -2.20 5.69
C ARG A 68 -6.35 -0.71 5.40
N PHE A 69 -7.37 -0.18 4.72
CA PHE A 69 -7.39 1.24 4.33
C PHE A 69 -7.41 2.19 5.52
N GLU A 70 -7.97 1.77 6.64
CA GLU A 70 -7.96 2.59 7.86
C GLU A 70 -6.55 2.76 8.44
N LYS A 71 -5.60 1.94 8.01
CA LYS A 71 -4.19 2.01 8.41
C LYS A 71 -3.33 2.75 7.39
N ALA A 72 -3.93 3.27 6.32
CA ALA A 72 -3.19 4.00 5.29
C ALA A 72 -2.46 5.19 5.90
N LEU A 73 -1.27 5.45 5.39
CA LEU A 73 -0.46 6.57 5.85
C LEU A 73 0.37 7.13 4.70
N LYS A 74 0.97 8.30 4.92
CA LYS A 74 1.95 8.83 3.98
C LYS A 74 3.31 8.88 4.63
N THR A 75 4.33 8.73 3.80
CA THR A 75 5.71 8.84 4.18
C THR A 75 6.47 9.56 3.08
N THR A 76 7.79 9.67 3.21
CA THR A 76 8.64 10.23 2.16
C THR A 76 9.44 9.11 1.50
N LEU A 77 9.83 9.36 0.24
CA LEU A 77 10.72 8.40 -0.44
C LEU A 77 12.04 8.25 0.31
N ASP A 78 12.56 9.35 0.87
CA ASP A 78 13.80 9.33 1.67
C ASP A 78 13.68 8.38 2.86
N ALA A 79 12.57 8.43 3.58
CA ALA A 79 12.35 7.54 4.72
C ALA A 79 12.30 6.06 4.30
N LEU A 80 11.65 5.78 3.16
CA LEU A 80 11.59 4.42 2.64
C LEU A 80 12.97 3.91 2.24
N GLU A 81 13.75 4.73 1.52
CA GLU A 81 15.09 4.31 1.07
C GLU A 81 16.04 4.12 2.27
N LYS A 82 15.95 4.97 3.28
CA LYS A 82 16.73 4.81 4.50
C LYS A 82 16.33 3.55 5.27
N GLY A 83 15.04 3.25 5.33
CA GLY A 83 14.55 2.01 5.95
C GLY A 83 15.08 0.77 5.26
N LEU A 84 15.13 0.80 3.92
CA LEU A 84 15.67 -0.32 3.13
C LEU A 84 17.18 -0.46 3.37
N ALA A 85 17.93 0.64 3.33
CA ALA A 85 19.38 0.62 3.56
C ALA A 85 19.74 0.12 4.96
N GLY A 86 18.90 0.44 5.95
CA GLY A 86 19.11 0.01 7.33
C GLY A 86 18.51 -1.35 7.68
N ASN A 87 17.98 -2.07 6.70
CA ASN A 87 17.35 -3.39 6.89
C ASN A 87 16.11 -3.35 7.79
N VAL A 88 15.50 -2.16 7.96
CA VAL A 88 14.22 -2.00 8.65
C VAL A 88 13.07 -2.40 7.73
N LEU A 89 13.27 -2.23 6.42
CA LEU A 89 12.30 -2.62 5.39
C LEU A 89 12.94 -3.64 4.45
N THR A 90 12.13 -4.54 3.91
CA THR A 90 12.55 -5.56 2.95
C THR A 90 11.63 -5.50 1.73
N LEU A 91 12.21 -5.27 0.55
CA LEU A 91 11.44 -5.26 -0.70
C LEU A 91 11.14 -6.68 -1.17
N SER A 92 9.94 -6.85 -1.73
CA SER A 92 9.52 -8.04 -2.45
C SER A 92 9.15 -7.64 -3.90
N ALA A 93 8.58 -8.56 -4.65
CA ALA A 93 8.14 -8.28 -6.02
C ALA A 93 7.02 -7.24 -6.01
N GLU A 94 6.95 -6.43 -7.08
CA GLU A 94 5.85 -5.49 -7.26
C GLU A 94 4.53 -6.25 -7.44
N VAL A 95 3.42 -5.59 -7.07
CA VAL A 95 2.10 -6.11 -7.40
C VAL A 95 1.83 -5.91 -8.89
N SER A 96 0.98 -6.77 -9.46
CA SER A 96 0.59 -6.63 -10.86
C SER A 96 -0.21 -5.35 -11.09
N SER A 97 -0.21 -4.84 -12.32
CA SER A 97 -0.99 -3.64 -12.67
C SER A 97 -2.49 -3.83 -12.42
N PRO A 98 -3.12 -4.97 -12.77
CA PRO A 98 -4.53 -5.16 -12.44
C PRO A 98 -4.82 -5.16 -10.95
N LEU A 99 -3.94 -5.75 -10.14
CA LEU A 99 -4.11 -5.75 -8.69
C LEU A 99 -3.95 -4.34 -8.13
N LEU A 100 -2.94 -3.61 -8.60
CA LEU A 100 -2.71 -2.22 -8.17
C LEU A 100 -3.92 -1.35 -8.48
N ASP A 101 -4.47 -1.45 -9.71
CA ASP A 101 -5.66 -0.69 -10.11
C ASP A 101 -6.85 -0.99 -9.19
N ARG A 102 -7.07 -2.26 -8.89
CA ARG A 102 -8.17 -2.67 -8.02
C ARG A 102 -8.03 -2.07 -6.62
N ILE A 103 -6.82 -2.10 -6.07
CA ILE A 103 -6.55 -1.53 -4.74
C ILE A 103 -6.70 -0.01 -4.76
N GLN A 104 -6.20 0.67 -5.79
CA GLN A 104 -6.32 2.13 -5.90
C GLN A 104 -7.79 2.56 -6.01
N HIS A 105 -8.59 1.86 -6.81
CA HIS A 105 -10.02 2.16 -6.92
C HIS A 105 -10.73 1.98 -5.58
N ALA A 106 -10.45 0.89 -4.88
CA ALA A 106 -11.04 0.63 -3.58
C ALA A 106 -10.59 1.67 -2.54
N PHE A 107 -9.33 2.10 -2.61
CA PHE A 107 -8.78 3.14 -1.73
C PHE A 107 -9.55 4.46 -1.91
N LEU A 108 -9.74 4.87 -3.16
CA LEU A 108 -10.44 6.13 -3.45
C LEU A 108 -11.92 6.07 -3.07
N GLY A 109 -12.51 4.89 -3.05
CA GLY A 109 -13.90 4.68 -2.63
C GLY A 109 -14.08 4.40 -1.15
N SER A 110 -13.01 4.22 -0.38
CA SER A 110 -13.11 3.86 1.03
C SER A 110 -13.54 5.05 1.89
N ARG A 111 -14.46 4.79 2.83
CA ARG A 111 -14.91 5.78 3.81
C ARG A 111 -13.90 5.96 4.93
N HIS A 112 -12.88 5.09 5.00
CA HIS A 112 -11.91 5.04 6.09
C HIS A 112 -10.57 5.66 5.70
N VAL A 113 -10.49 6.28 4.53
CA VAL A 113 -9.31 6.99 4.04
C VAL A 113 -9.58 8.48 4.11
N SER A 114 -8.60 9.26 4.61
CA SER A 114 -8.71 10.71 4.69
C SER A 114 -8.73 11.35 3.30
N ARG A 115 -9.33 12.55 3.22
CA ARG A 115 -9.32 13.32 1.97
C ARG A 115 -7.91 13.69 1.54
N GLU A 116 -7.03 13.96 2.50
CA GLU A 116 -5.63 14.30 2.23
C GLU A 116 -4.94 13.19 1.45
N LEU A 117 -5.08 11.94 1.89
CA LEU A 117 -4.45 10.82 1.22
C LEU A 117 -5.06 10.55 -0.14
N LYS A 118 -6.38 10.66 -0.26
CA LYS A 118 -7.05 10.52 -1.56
C LYS A 118 -6.58 11.58 -2.56
N LYS A 119 -6.40 12.81 -2.09
CA LYS A 119 -5.96 13.91 -2.93
C LYS A 119 -4.57 13.64 -3.52
N ILE A 120 -3.67 13.01 -2.78
CA ILE A 120 -2.35 12.66 -3.31
C ILE A 120 -2.49 11.78 -4.55
N LEU A 121 -3.37 10.77 -4.52
CA LEU A 121 -3.60 9.92 -5.67
C LEU A 121 -4.28 10.67 -6.82
N THR A 122 -5.32 11.44 -6.53
CA THR A 122 -6.06 12.16 -7.58
C THR A 122 -5.18 13.23 -8.25
N ASP A 123 -4.29 13.87 -7.50
CA ASP A 123 -3.34 14.84 -8.06
C ASP A 123 -2.35 14.18 -9.03
N GLN A 124 -2.13 12.86 -8.90
CA GLN A 124 -1.28 12.10 -9.81
C GLN A 124 -2.05 11.47 -10.97
N GLY A 125 -3.34 11.77 -11.09
CA GLY A 125 -4.16 11.28 -12.19
C GLY A 125 -4.91 9.98 -11.92
N PHE A 126 -4.84 9.45 -10.70
CA PHE A 126 -5.65 8.28 -10.34
C PHE A 126 -7.05 8.75 -9.97
N GLU A 127 -8.07 8.13 -10.56
CA GLU A 127 -9.46 8.54 -10.37
C GLU A 127 -10.27 7.37 -9.82
N PRO A 128 -11.30 7.67 -8.99
CA PRO A 128 -12.23 6.63 -8.57
C PRO A 128 -13.03 6.14 -9.78
N ASP A 129 -13.61 4.94 -9.67
CA ASP A 129 -14.50 4.44 -10.70
C ASP A 129 -15.66 5.39 -10.86
N SER A 130 -15.87 5.89 -12.08
CA SER A 130 -16.87 6.92 -12.37
C SER A 130 -18.28 6.39 -12.52
N LYS A 131 -18.49 5.11 -12.31
CA LYS A 131 -19.80 4.49 -12.44
C LYS A 131 -20.52 4.32 -11.13
#